data_3b01f40b4cca69c3fe2c69dbbf2f8534
#
_entry.id   3b01f40b4cca69c3fe2c69dbbf2f8534
#
_cell.length_a   1.000
_cell.length_b   1.000
_cell.length_c   1.000
_cell.angle_alpha   90.00
_cell.angle_beta   90.00
_cell.angle_gamma   90.00
#
_symmetry.space_group_name_H-M   'P 1'
#
loop_
_entity.id
_entity.type
_entity.pdbx_description
1 polymer ?
#
loop_
_entity_poly.entity_id
_entity_poly.type
_entity_poly.pdbx_seq_one_letter_code
_entity_poly.pdbx_strand_id
1 'polypeptide(L)'
;MSDTPILEAVNLSKSFGGVRALHHVNFVLNPGELMGVIGPNGSGKTTLVNLISRFVKPTSGSVFLKGNKISHLPPYKIVRLGIARTFQMVKPFYNLPAYKNMIIPLYSPRMKQLAGGKYGDRDAVALDLLEEVGFERDAIVAYKVAGALPQGYLKRLELAKAMALDPDIFILDELFSGLSLAEVATIVPIIEKLRMAGKSIIMIEHRLKELFRIADRVIVMNYGEKIADGVAADVMEDEAVKSAYLGTEAK
;
A
#
# COMPACT_ATOMS: atom_id res chain seq x y z
N MET A 1 19.93 4.98 14.83
CA MET A 1 18.69 4.45 14.17
C MET A 1 18.61 2.99 14.54
N SER A 2 17.47 2.45 14.94
CA SER A 2 17.38 1.05 15.35
C SER A 2 17.61 0.17 14.12
N ASP A 3 18.59 -0.76 14.19
CA ASP A 3 18.89 -1.74 13.11
C ASP A 3 17.77 -2.77 12.87
N THR A 4 16.66 -2.64 13.57
CA THR A 4 15.56 -3.60 13.49
C THR A 4 14.57 -3.19 12.41
N PRO A 5 14.31 -4.03 11.40
CA PRO A 5 13.33 -3.74 10.37
C PRO A 5 11.92 -3.57 10.97
N ILE A 6 11.12 -2.69 10.38
CA ILE A 6 9.72 -2.51 10.79
C ILE A 6 8.85 -3.69 10.34
N LEU A 7 9.15 -4.25 9.16
CA LEU A 7 8.50 -5.45 8.63
C LEU A 7 9.54 -6.41 8.05
N GLU A 8 9.35 -7.71 8.29
CA GLU A 8 10.21 -8.74 7.74
C GLU A 8 9.37 -9.91 7.21
N ALA A 9 9.68 -10.38 6.02
CA ALA A 9 9.16 -11.61 5.44
C ALA A 9 10.28 -12.65 5.37
N VAL A 10 10.03 -13.83 5.94
CA VAL A 10 11.02 -14.92 6.03
C VAL A 10 10.46 -16.17 5.35
N ASN A 11 11.13 -16.60 4.28
CA ASN A 11 10.80 -17.80 3.49
C ASN A 11 9.32 -17.88 3.11
N LEU A 12 8.74 -16.73 2.77
CA LEU A 12 7.31 -16.58 2.55
C LEU A 12 6.90 -17.29 1.26
N SER A 13 6.04 -18.28 1.37
CA SER A 13 5.60 -19.08 0.23
C SER A 13 4.08 -19.22 0.20
N LYS A 14 3.51 -19.29 -1.01
CA LYS A 14 2.09 -19.53 -1.23
C LYS A 14 1.85 -20.38 -2.47
N SER A 15 1.06 -21.44 -2.27
CA SER A 15 0.51 -22.22 -3.36
C SER A 15 -1.02 -22.18 -3.35
N PHE A 16 -1.62 -22.13 -4.53
CA PHE A 16 -3.06 -22.26 -4.76
C PHE A 16 -3.28 -23.53 -5.61
N GLY A 17 -3.79 -24.60 -5.00
CA GLY A 17 -3.81 -25.91 -5.68
C GLY A 17 -2.39 -26.32 -6.11
N GLY A 18 -2.20 -26.58 -7.42
CA GLY A 18 -0.89 -26.95 -8.00
C GLY A 18 -0.01 -25.77 -8.41
N VAL A 19 -0.51 -24.50 -8.32
CA VAL A 19 0.23 -23.31 -8.78
C VAL A 19 0.98 -22.67 -7.61
N ARG A 20 2.31 -22.54 -7.73
CA ARG A 20 3.13 -21.78 -6.79
C ARG A 20 3.08 -20.30 -7.14
N ALA A 21 2.35 -19.53 -6.33
CA ALA A 21 2.21 -18.08 -6.52
C ALA A 21 3.34 -17.28 -5.86
N LEU A 22 3.96 -17.83 -4.79
CA LEU A 22 5.17 -17.31 -4.16
C LEU A 22 6.04 -18.46 -3.67
N HIS A 23 7.36 -18.29 -3.80
CA HIS A 23 8.35 -19.29 -3.45
C HIS A 23 9.53 -18.68 -2.68
N HIS A 24 9.63 -18.98 -1.38
CA HIS A 24 10.70 -18.58 -0.47
C HIS A 24 11.10 -17.09 -0.53
N VAL A 25 10.11 -16.21 -0.65
CA VAL A 25 10.37 -14.76 -0.71
C VAL A 25 10.84 -14.25 0.64
N ASN A 26 12.00 -13.57 0.63
CA ASN A 26 12.60 -12.93 1.79
C ASN A 26 12.82 -11.45 1.49
N PHE A 27 12.38 -10.56 2.38
CA PHE A 27 12.70 -9.14 2.33
C PHE A 27 12.50 -8.50 3.71
N VAL A 28 13.09 -7.34 3.89
CA VAL A 28 12.85 -6.46 5.03
C VAL A 28 12.33 -5.11 4.53
N LEU A 29 11.57 -4.41 5.37
CA LEU A 29 11.22 -3.01 5.21
C LEU A 29 11.75 -2.27 6.41
N ASN A 30 12.53 -1.21 6.18
CA ASN A 30 13.09 -0.41 7.26
C ASN A 30 12.12 0.70 7.70
N PRO A 31 12.27 1.23 8.93
CA PRO A 31 11.49 2.39 9.35
C PRO A 31 11.69 3.60 8.43
N GLY A 32 10.59 4.20 7.96
CA GLY A 32 10.60 5.36 7.07
C GLY A 32 11.00 5.08 5.63
N GLU A 33 11.23 3.81 5.26
CA GLU A 33 11.58 3.40 3.89
C GLU A 33 10.35 3.35 2.98
N LEU A 34 10.50 3.85 1.74
CA LEU A 34 9.58 3.58 0.64
C LEU A 34 10.20 2.50 -0.26
N MET A 35 9.64 1.29 -0.18
CA MET A 35 10.05 0.14 -0.98
C MET A 35 9.07 -0.08 -2.14
N GLY A 36 9.56 0.00 -3.37
CA GLY A 36 8.82 -0.40 -4.56
C GLY A 36 8.78 -1.92 -4.72
N VAL A 37 7.66 -2.45 -5.19
CA VAL A 37 7.51 -3.86 -5.60
C VAL A 37 7.09 -3.90 -7.04
N ILE A 38 7.98 -4.34 -7.91
CA ILE A 38 7.76 -4.36 -9.37
C ILE A 38 7.87 -5.78 -9.94
N GLY A 39 7.50 -5.94 -11.18
CA GLY A 39 7.58 -7.21 -11.91
C GLY A 39 6.43 -7.39 -12.90
N PRO A 40 6.51 -8.36 -13.82
CA PRO A 40 5.48 -8.66 -14.80
C PRO A 40 4.12 -9.02 -14.17
N ASN A 41 3.07 -9.04 -15.00
CA ASN A 41 1.77 -9.57 -14.56
C ASN A 41 1.91 -11.04 -14.19
N GLY A 42 1.26 -11.45 -13.09
CA GLY A 42 1.37 -12.81 -12.57
C GLY A 42 2.65 -13.12 -11.80
N SER A 43 3.57 -12.17 -11.59
CA SER A 43 4.83 -12.40 -10.84
C SER A 43 4.67 -12.63 -9.34
N GLY A 44 3.45 -12.43 -8.78
CA GLY A 44 3.17 -12.68 -7.36
C GLY A 44 3.04 -11.43 -6.49
N LYS A 45 3.17 -10.21 -7.01
CA LYS A 45 3.09 -8.94 -6.25
C LYS A 45 1.83 -8.83 -5.39
N THR A 46 0.67 -9.01 -6.00
CA THR A 46 -0.62 -8.96 -5.28
C THR A 46 -0.74 -10.08 -4.24
N THR A 47 -0.18 -11.26 -4.54
CA THR A 47 -0.12 -12.37 -3.57
C THR A 47 0.74 -12.00 -2.38
N LEU A 48 1.90 -11.35 -2.61
CA LEU A 48 2.80 -10.89 -1.55
C LEU A 48 2.07 -9.96 -0.57
N VAL A 49 1.41 -8.90 -1.07
CA VAL A 49 0.70 -7.97 -0.20
C VAL A 49 -0.55 -8.58 0.44
N ASN A 50 -1.20 -9.56 -0.21
CA ASN A 50 -2.27 -10.35 0.39
C ASN A 50 -1.80 -11.19 1.58
N LEU A 51 -0.57 -11.71 1.53
CA LEU A 51 0.04 -12.45 2.64
C LEU A 51 0.42 -11.52 3.79
N ILE A 52 1.01 -10.35 3.51
CA ILE A 52 1.38 -9.34 4.53
C ILE A 52 0.13 -8.84 5.24
N SER A 53 -0.90 -8.44 4.49
CA SER A 53 -2.18 -7.96 5.03
C SER A 53 -3.12 -9.07 5.54
N ARG A 54 -2.70 -10.33 5.39
CA ARG A 54 -3.41 -11.54 5.87
C ARG A 54 -4.77 -11.79 5.25
N PHE A 55 -5.05 -11.20 4.08
CA PHE A 55 -6.21 -11.62 3.26
C PHE A 55 -6.05 -13.05 2.75
N VAL A 56 -4.82 -13.51 2.62
CA VAL A 56 -4.47 -14.89 2.27
C VAL A 56 -3.50 -15.42 3.32
N LYS A 57 -3.65 -16.70 3.69
CA LYS A 57 -2.73 -17.40 4.62
C LYS A 57 -1.51 -17.90 3.83
N PRO A 58 -0.28 -17.75 4.34
CA PRO A 58 0.89 -18.39 3.73
C PRO A 58 0.76 -19.91 3.79
N THR A 59 1.37 -20.59 2.82
CA THR A 59 1.56 -22.05 2.86
C THR A 59 2.72 -22.39 3.78
N SER A 60 3.80 -21.60 3.72
CA SER A 60 4.93 -21.67 4.65
C SER A 60 5.58 -20.31 4.80
N GLY A 61 6.53 -20.19 5.72
CA GLY A 61 7.19 -18.94 6.06
C GLY A 61 6.41 -18.08 7.04
N SER A 62 6.93 -16.88 7.29
CA SER A 62 6.38 -16.00 8.33
C SER A 62 6.58 -14.54 7.97
N VAL A 63 5.69 -13.70 8.48
CA VAL A 63 5.80 -12.24 8.45
C VAL A 63 5.92 -11.76 9.89
N PHE A 64 6.86 -10.84 10.12
CA PHE A 64 7.11 -10.21 11.41
C PHE A 64 6.91 -8.70 11.30
N LEU A 65 6.29 -8.10 12.29
CA LEU A 65 6.14 -6.66 12.46
C LEU A 65 6.87 -6.27 13.75
N LYS A 66 7.88 -5.43 13.65
CA LYS A 66 8.70 -5.00 14.80
C LYS A 66 9.18 -6.22 15.63
N GLY A 67 9.67 -7.27 14.96
CA GLY A 67 10.12 -8.54 15.53
C GLY A 67 9.02 -9.50 15.99
N ASN A 68 7.75 -9.11 15.98
CA ASN A 68 6.65 -9.97 16.42
C ASN A 68 6.00 -10.68 15.21
N LYS A 69 5.85 -12.00 15.31
CA LYS A 69 5.21 -12.79 14.25
C LYS A 69 3.73 -12.43 14.12
N ILE A 70 3.32 -12.00 12.93
CA ILE A 70 1.94 -11.58 12.64
C ILE A 70 1.21 -12.51 11.65
N SER A 71 1.90 -13.43 11.01
CA SER A 71 1.36 -14.31 9.96
C SER A 71 0.25 -15.27 10.43
N HIS A 72 -0.05 -15.34 11.72
CA HIS A 72 -1.19 -16.11 12.28
C HIS A 72 -2.42 -15.24 12.57
N LEU A 73 -2.27 -13.91 12.57
CA LEU A 73 -3.32 -12.98 12.96
C LEU A 73 -4.37 -12.78 11.85
N PRO A 74 -5.63 -12.50 12.17
CA PRO A 74 -6.64 -12.12 11.17
C PRO A 74 -6.42 -10.67 10.65
N PRO A 75 -6.96 -10.31 9.46
CA PRO A 75 -6.73 -9.00 8.84
C PRO A 75 -7.03 -7.79 9.74
N TYR A 76 -8.13 -7.84 10.50
CA TYR A 76 -8.49 -6.72 11.38
C TYR A 76 -7.48 -6.47 12.50
N LYS A 77 -6.75 -7.50 12.96
CA LYS A 77 -5.64 -7.32 13.92
C LYS A 77 -4.41 -6.71 13.25
N ILE A 78 -4.15 -7.05 11.98
CA ILE A 78 -3.06 -6.43 11.20
C ILE A 78 -3.26 -4.92 11.09
N VAL A 79 -4.50 -4.49 10.78
CA VAL A 79 -4.84 -3.06 10.74
C VAL A 79 -4.65 -2.40 12.12
N ARG A 80 -5.07 -3.05 13.20
CA ARG A 80 -4.87 -2.52 14.57
C ARG A 80 -3.40 -2.37 14.94
N LEU A 81 -2.53 -3.24 14.43
CA LEU A 81 -1.09 -3.17 14.64
C LEU A 81 -0.40 -2.06 13.82
N GLY A 82 -1.12 -1.40 12.92
CA GLY A 82 -0.62 -0.26 12.17
C GLY A 82 -0.17 -0.56 10.75
N ILE A 83 -0.71 -1.58 10.10
CA ILE A 83 -0.56 -1.80 8.67
C ILE A 83 -1.88 -1.45 7.98
N ALA A 84 -1.89 -0.41 7.15
CA ALA A 84 -3.03 -0.06 6.29
C ALA A 84 -2.73 -0.38 4.83
N ARG A 85 -3.77 -0.70 4.06
CA ARG A 85 -3.64 -1.01 2.63
C ARG A 85 -4.71 -0.30 1.82
N THR A 86 -4.32 0.29 0.70
CA THR A 86 -5.24 0.65 -0.38
C THR A 86 -5.45 -0.56 -1.29
N PHE A 87 -6.58 -0.58 -1.99
CA PHE A 87 -6.88 -1.68 -2.91
C PHE A 87 -6.86 -1.18 -4.35
N GLN A 88 -6.39 -2.03 -5.26
CA GLN A 88 -6.38 -1.77 -6.70
C GLN A 88 -7.77 -1.34 -7.20
N MET A 89 -8.81 -2.09 -6.82
CA MET A 89 -10.20 -1.71 -7.07
C MET A 89 -10.74 -0.95 -5.85
N VAL A 90 -11.02 0.33 -6.06
CA VAL A 90 -11.64 1.17 -5.04
C VAL A 90 -13.03 0.65 -4.72
N LYS A 91 -13.33 0.42 -3.44
CA LYS A 91 -14.66 -0.03 -2.96
C LYS A 91 -15.18 0.92 -1.88
N PRO A 92 -15.63 2.11 -2.25
CA PRO A 92 -16.25 3.02 -1.31
C PRO A 92 -17.70 2.57 -1.02
N PHE A 93 -18.29 3.17 -0.01
CA PHE A 93 -19.75 3.16 0.14
C PHE A 93 -20.35 4.11 -0.89
N TYR A 94 -20.67 3.60 -2.06
CA TYR A 94 -21.06 4.37 -3.24
C TYR A 94 -22.22 5.33 -3.00
N ASN A 95 -23.16 4.97 -2.13
CA ASN A 95 -24.34 5.75 -1.79
C ASN A 95 -24.12 6.77 -0.66
N LEU A 96 -22.92 6.81 -0.07
CA LEU A 96 -22.55 7.77 0.98
C LEU A 96 -21.69 8.89 0.40
N PRO A 97 -21.79 10.11 0.92
CA PRO A 97 -20.86 11.18 0.61
C PRO A 97 -19.40 10.77 0.88
N ALA A 98 -18.45 11.41 0.17
CA ALA A 98 -17.03 11.08 0.33
C ALA A 98 -16.59 11.19 1.80
N TYR A 99 -16.91 12.28 2.50
CA TYR A 99 -16.52 12.45 3.90
C TYR A 99 -17.16 11.41 4.84
N LYS A 100 -18.38 10.92 4.56
CA LYS A 100 -19.01 9.85 5.34
C LYS A 100 -18.35 8.47 5.10
N ASN A 101 -17.61 8.27 4.00
CA ASN A 101 -16.80 7.09 3.81
C ASN A 101 -15.64 6.97 4.81
N MET A 102 -15.27 8.07 5.47
CA MET A 102 -14.24 8.12 6.51
C MET A 102 -14.70 7.58 7.87
N ILE A 103 -16.01 7.33 8.05
CA ILE A 103 -16.59 6.87 9.34
C ILE A 103 -15.89 5.60 9.83
N ILE A 104 -15.79 4.57 8.99
CA ILE A 104 -15.23 3.29 9.43
C ILE A 104 -13.80 3.42 9.95
N PRO A 105 -12.82 3.99 9.19
CA PRO A 105 -11.47 4.14 9.72
C PRO A 105 -11.40 5.05 10.95
N LEU A 106 -12.14 6.17 10.98
CA LEU A 106 -12.14 7.11 12.10
C LEU A 106 -12.74 6.54 13.40
N TYR A 107 -13.69 5.60 13.29
CA TYR A 107 -14.27 4.89 14.44
C TYR A 107 -13.60 3.55 14.71
N SER A 108 -12.48 3.26 14.06
CA SER A 108 -11.76 2.01 14.28
C SER A 108 -11.20 1.91 15.71
N PRO A 109 -11.05 0.69 16.25
CA PRO A 109 -10.44 0.50 17.58
C PRO A 109 -9.00 1.05 17.69
N ARG A 110 -8.25 1.09 16.57
CA ARG A 110 -6.92 1.71 16.53
C ARG A 110 -7.01 3.22 16.81
N MET A 111 -7.89 3.93 16.10
CA MET A 111 -8.08 5.36 16.31
C MET A 111 -8.61 5.68 17.70
N LYS A 112 -9.50 4.84 18.24
CA LYS A 112 -9.95 4.97 19.62
C LYS A 112 -8.78 4.91 20.62
N GLN A 113 -7.87 3.96 20.41
CA GLN A 113 -6.69 3.79 21.25
C GLN A 113 -5.73 4.97 21.15
N LEU A 114 -5.41 5.43 19.91
CA LEU A 114 -4.52 6.56 19.66
C LEU A 114 -5.08 7.88 20.23
N ALA A 115 -6.39 8.09 20.15
CA ALA A 115 -7.06 9.29 20.66
C ALA A 115 -7.33 9.25 22.17
N GLY A 116 -6.78 8.30 22.93
CA GLY A 116 -6.99 8.18 24.38
C GLY A 116 -8.46 7.98 24.78
N GLY A 117 -9.27 7.40 23.88
CA GLY A 117 -10.71 7.13 24.10
C GLY A 117 -11.62 8.32 23.83
N LYS A 118 -11.09 9.51 23.53
CA LYS A 118 -11.87 10.71 23.17
C LYS A 118 -12.08 10.76 21.67
N TYR A 119 -13.30 11.04 21.26
CA TYR A 119 -13.63 11.28 19.86
C TYR A 119 -14.02 12.76 19.74
N GLY A 120 -13.20 13.54 19.02
CA GLY A 120 -13.55 14.88 18.60
C GLY A 120 -14.63 14.89 17.50
N ASP A 121 -14.83 16.04 16.87
CA ASP A 121 -15.69 16.15 15.68
C ASP A 121 -15.10 15.32 14.53
N ARG A 122 -15.71 14.18 14.27
CA ARG A 122 -15.26 13.20 13.26
C ARG A 122 -15.51 13.70 11.85
N ASP A 123 -16.52 14.49 11.64
CA ASP A 123 -16.81 15.06 10.32
C ASP A 123 -15.77 16.12 9.98
N ALA A 124 -15.36 16.95 10.94
CA ALA A 124 -14.25 17.89 10.75
C ALA A 124 -12.94 17.17 10.40
N VAL A 125 -12.57 16.13 11.18
CA VAL A 125 -11.37 15.31 10.90
C VAL A 125 -11.45 14.63 9.52
N ALA A 126 -12.63 14.15 9.13
CA ALA A 126 -12.83 13.56 7.81
C ALA A 126 -12.58 14.57 6.69
N LEU A 127 -13.10 15.80 6.83
CA LEU A 127 -12.90 16.88 5.86
C LEU A 127 -11.43 17.33 5.80
N ASP A 128 -10.74 17.45 6.94
CA ASP A 128 -9.32 17.79 6.99
C ASP A 128 -8.47 16.74 6.25
N LEU A 129 -8.72 15.44 6.48
CA LEU A 129 -8.02 14.35 5.78
C LEU A 129 -8.33 14.32 4.28
N LEU A 130 -9.55 14.63 3.88
CA LEU A 130 -9.91 14.75 2.47
C LEU A 130 -9.21 15.94 1.81
N GLU A 131 -9.10 17.07 2.51
CA GLU A 131 -8.34 18.23 2.04
C GLU A 131 -6.85 17.87 1.84
N GLU A 132 -6.25 17.13 2.77
CA GLU A 132 -4.86 16.66 2.64
C GLU A 132 -4.60 15.82 1.37
N VAL A 133 -5.60 15.11 0.88
CA VAL A 133 -5.50 14.33 -0.35
C VAL A 133 -6.03 15.07 -1.58
N GLY A 134 -6.31 16.37 -1.46
CA GLY A 134 -6.69 17.25 -2.56
C GLY A 134 -8.18 17.28 -2.89
N PHE A 135 -9.05 17.07 -1.89
CA PHE A 135 -10.42 17.54 -1.96
C PHE A 135 -10.44 19.00 -1.49
N GLU A 136 -10.88 19.90 -2.34
CA GLU A 136 -11.00 21.32 -1.96
C GLU A 136 -12.04 21.46 -0.86
N ARG A 137 -11.68 22.15 0.25
CA ARG A 137 -12.51 22.25 1.46
C ARG A 137 -13.87 22.95 1.20
N ASP A 138 -13.84 23.98 0.37
CA ASP A 138 -15.03 24.77 0.01
C ASP A 138 -15.80 24.17 -1.18
N ALA A 139 -15.26 23.09 -1.78
CA ALA A 139 -15.90 22.44 -2.91
C ALA A 139 -16.97 21.45 -2.44
N ILE A 140 -18.07 21.42 -3.16
CA ILE A 140 -19.18 20.46 -2.98
C ILE A 140 -18.69 18.99 -3.11
N VAL A 141 -17.44 18.76 -3.60
CA VAL A 141 -16.94 17.42 -3.96
C VAL A 141 -16.88 16.47 -2.77
N ALA A 142 -16.45 16.94 -1.58
CA ALA A 142 -16.42 16.14 -0.36
C ALA A 142 -17.82 15.66 0.08
N TYR A 143 -18.85 16.39 -0.29
CA TYR A 143 -20.25 16.10 0.04
C TYR A 143 -20.98 15.30 -1.03
N LYS A 144 -20.39 15.14 -2.22
CA LYS A 144 -20.95 14.28 -3.26
C LYS A 144 -20.90 12.81 -2.85
N VAL A 145 -21.91 12.05 -3.25
CA VAL A 145 -21.91 10.60 -3.10
C VAL A 145 -20.72 10.00 -3.84
N ALA A 146 -20.04 9.05 -3.22
CA ALA A 146 -18.80 8.48 -3.77
C ALA A 146 -19.00 7.88 -5.16
N GLY A 147 -20.19 7.35 -5.46
CA GLY A 147 -20.53 6.81 -6.77
C GLY A 147 -20.53 7.84 -7.91
N ALA A 148 -20.63 9.14 -7.61
CA ALA A 148 -20.60 10.21 -8.61
C ALA A 148 -19.20 10.85 -8.75
N LEU A 149 -18.18 10.34 -8.03
CA LEU A 149 -16.83 10.89 -8.09
C LEU A 149 -16.03 10.32 -9.28
N PRO A 150 -15.24 11.17 -9.95
CA PRO A 150 -14.23 10.71 -10.90
C PRO A 150 -13.21 9.75 -10.25
N GLN A 151 -12.57 8.91 -11.06
CA GLN A 151 -11.61 7.90 -10.63
C GLN A 151 -10.47 8.48 -9.76
N GLY A 152 -9.95 9.66 -10.12
CA GLY A 152 -8.89 10.34 -9.36
C GLY A 152 -9.32 10.66 -7.92
N TYR A 153 -10.54 11.15 -7.73
CA TYR A 153 -11.09 11.40 -6.39
C TYR A 153 -11.36 10.11 -5.60
N LEU A 154 -11.77 9.04 -6.28
CA LEU A 154 -11.95 7.74 -5.64
C LEU A 154 -10.62 7.16 -5.12
N LYS A 155 -9.53 7.27 -5.89
CA LYS A 155 -8.18 6.86 -5.45
C LYS A 155 -7.68 7.71 -4.26
N ARG A 156 -7.91 9.02 -4.29
CA ARG A 156 -7.61 9.91 -3.16
C ARG A 156 -8.43 9.57 -1.91
N LEU A 157 -9.71 9.24 -2.08
CA LEU A 157 -10.57 8.79 -0.98
C LEU A 157 -10.03 7.50 -0.33
N GLU A 158 -9.55 6.53 -1.13
CA GLU A 158 -8.92 5.32 -0.59
C GLU A 158 -7.63 5.63 0.19
N LEU A 159 -6.82 6.56 -0.32
CA LEU A 159 -5.62 7.02 0.39
C LEU A 159 -5.99 7.71 1.71
N ALA A 160 -6.97 8.62 1.70
CA ALA A 160 -7.48 9.29 2.91
C ALA A 160 -7.99 8.29 3.96
N LYS A 161 -8.73 7.25 3.52
CA LYS A 161 -9.20 6.18 4.41
C LYS A 161 -8.04 5.41 5.06
N ALA A 162 -6.95 5.17 4.32
CA ALA A 162 -5.74 4.57 4.89
C ALA A 162 -5.04 5.53 5.87
N MET A 163 -4.92 6.82 5.53
CA MET A 163 -4.34 7.86 6.40
C MET A 163 -5.14 8.02 7.69
N ALA A 164 -6.47 7.93 7.64
CA ALA A 164 -7.34 8.02 8.81
C ALA A 164 -7.09 6.93 9.87
N LEU A 165 -6.38 5.87 9.55
CA LEU A 165 -5.96 4.84 10.51
C LEU A 165 -4.64 5.18 11.19
N ASP A 166 -3.97 6.25 10.79
CA ASP A 166 -2.61 6.63 11.23
C ASP A 166 -1.66 5.43 11.32
N PRO A 167 -1.46 4.70 10.22
CA PRO A 167 -0.65 3.48 10.26
C PRO A 167 0.85 3.79 10.35
N ASP A 168 1.62 2.81 10.79
CA ASP A 168 3.09 2.83 10.72
C ASP A 168 3.57 2.41 9.32
N ILE A 169 2.81 1.52 8.67
CA ILE A 169 3.10 0.98 7.34
C ILE A 169 1.90 1.17 6.41
N PHE A 170 2.15 1.81 5.28
CA PHE A 170 1.21 1.86 4.15
C PHE A 170 1.57 0.80 3.11
N ILE A 171 0.57 0.06 2.63
CA ILE A 171 0.69 -0.77 1.43
C ILE A 171 -0.18 -0.11 0.35
N LEU A 172 0.47 0.47 -0.65
CA LEU A 172 -0.18 1.16 -1.77
C LEU A 172 -0.18 0.23 -2.98
N ASP A 173 -1.35 -0.33 -3.30
CA ASP A 173 -1.51 -1.34 -4.35
C ASP A 173 -2.10 -0.71 -5.60
N GLU A 174 -1.26 -0.44 -6.60
CA GLU A 174 -1.59 0.18 -7.89
C GLU A 174 -2.41 1.48 -7.74
N LEU A 175 -1.93 2.36 -6.86
CA LEU A 175 -2.62 3.62 -6.58
C LEU A 175 -2.72 4.51 -7.84
N PHE A 176 -1.71 4.48 -8.72
CA PHE A 176 -1.64 5.28 -9.95
C PHE A 176 -2.41 4.67 -11.12
N SER A 177 -2.96 3.47 -10.96
CA SER A 177 -3.71 2.79 -12.04
C SER A 177 -4.95 3.59 -12.44
N GLY A 178 -5.10 3.85 -13.75
CA GLY A 178 -6.23 4.60 -14.30
C GLY A 178 -6.16 6.11 -14.15
N LEU A 179 -5.09 6.66 -13.56
CA LEU A 179 -4.89 8.11 -13.40
C LEU A 179 -4.12 8.72 -14.59
N SER A 180 -4.40 9.96 -14.91
CA SER A 180 -3.58 10.79 -15.79
C SER A 180 -2.24 11.14 -15.12
N LEU A 181 -1.24 11.61 -15.90
CA LEU A 181 0.02 12.09 -15.34
C LEU A 181 -0.17 13.29 -14.41
N ALA A 182 -1.11 14.18 -14.74
CA ALA A 182 -1.44 15.33 -13.91
C ALA A 182 -2.01 14.90 -12.54
N GLU A 183 -2.89 13.89 -12.50
CA GLU A 183 -3.43 13.35 -11.25
C GLU A 183 -2.36 12.65 -10.41
N VAL A 184 -1.46 11.87 -11.05
CA VAL A 184 -0.31 11.26 -10.35
C VAL A 184 0.59 12.33 -9.74
N ALA A 185 0.89 13.40 -10.49
CA ALA A 185 1.70 14.51 -10.01
C ALA A 185 1.13 15.20 -8.74
N THR A 186 -0.17 15.11 -8.51
CA THR A 186 -0.80 15.63 -7.28
C THR A 186 -0.80 14.63 -6.11
N ILE A 187 -0.67 13.33 -6.37
CA ILE A 187 -0.65 12.30 -5.33
C ILE A 187 0.78 12.05 -4.82
N VAL A 188 1.78 12.13 -5.68
CA VAL A 188 3.19 11.91 -5.32
C VAL A 188 3.64 12.75 -4.12
N PRO A 189 3.38 14.09 -4.05
CA PRO A 189 3.75 14.90 -2.89
C PRO A 189 3.10 14.44 -1.58
N ILE A 190 1.90 13.85 -1.64
CA ILE A 190 1.21 13.31 -0.45
C ILE A 190 1.98 12.09 0.07
N ILE A 191 2.41 11.20 -0.83
CA ILE A 191 3.21 10.02 -0.48
C ILE A 191 4.55 10.44 0.11
N GLU A 192 5.22 11.42 -0.49
CA GLU A 192 6.48 12.00 0.02
C GLU A 192 6.28 12.61 1.42
N LYS A 193 5.18 13.35 1.64
CA LYS A 193 4.84 13.89 2.97
C LYS A 193 4.66 12.79 4.01
N LEU A 194 3.99 11.69 3.68
CA LEU A 194 3.84 10.54 4.57
C LEU A 194 5.20 9.92 4.93
N ARG A 195 6.08 9.76 3.94
CA ARG A 195 7.45 9.27 4.15
C ARG A 195 8.25 10.23 5.05
N MET A 196 8.21 11.53 4.79
CA MET A 196 8.87 12.55 5.63
C MET A 196 8.33 12.57 7.07
N ALA A 197 7.06 12.19 7.27
CA ALA A 197 6.48 11.97 8.59
C ALA A 197 6.91 10.64 9.26
N GLY A 198 7.88 9.91 8.68
CA GLY A 198 8.43 8.67 9.21
C GLY A 198 7.59 7.43 8.95
N LYS A 199 6.59 7.51 8.07
CA LYS A 199 5.80 6.33 7.69
C LYS A 199 6.59 5.46 6.72
N SER A 200 6.52 4.13 6.90
CA SER A 200 7.11 3.16 5.96
C SER A 200 6.09 2.79 4.91
N ILE A 201 6.53 2.59 3.67
CA ILE A 201 5.61 2.41 2.54
C ILE A 201 6.08 1.22 1.68
N ILE A 202 5.17 0.29 1.38
CA ILE A 202 5.32 -0.70 0.31
C ILE A 202 4.41 -0.25 -0.83
N MET A 203 4.99 -0.04 -2.01
CA MET A 203 4.25 0.46 -3.16
C MET A 203 4.38 -0.47 -4.35
N ILE A 204 3.25 -1.03 -4.80
CA ILE A 204 3.17 -1.80 -6.05
C ILE A 204 2.72 -0.86 -7.14
N GLU A 205 3.50 -0.75 -8.22
CA GLU A 205 3.15 0.10 -9.34
C GLU A 205 3.64 -0.47 -10.68
N HIS A 206 2.94 -0.10 -11.74
CA HIS A 206 3.33 -0.36 -13.12
C HIS A 206 3.97 0.87 -13.80
N ARG A 207 3.76 2.05 -13.22
CA ARG A 207 4.38 3.32 -13.66
C ARG A 207 5.76 3.45 -13.04
N LEU A 208 6.72 2.74 -13.62
CA LEU A 208 8.07 2.61 -13.06
C LEU A 208 8.77 3.95 -12.90
N LYS A 209 8.61 4.87 -13.87
CA LYS A 209 9.26 6.19 -13.84
C LYS A 209 8.85 7.01 -12.60
N GLU A 210 7.56 7.02 -12.29
CA GLU A 210 7.01 7.73 -11.14
C GLU A 210 7.40 7.06 -9.83
N LEU A 211 7.37 5.72 -9.78
CA LEU A 211 7.79 4.95 -8.62
C LEU A 211 9.28 5.18 -8.31
N PHE A 212 10.15 5.10 -9.31
CA PHE A 212 11.61 5.22 -9.13
C PHE A 212 12.05 6.60 -8.65
N ARG A 213 11.25 7.63 -8.88
CA ARG A 213 11.53 8.98 -8.34
C ARG A 213 11.40 9.06 -6.83
N ILE A 214 10.54 8.24 -6.22
CA ILE A 214 10.18 8.33 -4.80
C ILE A 214 10.62 7.13 -3.98
N ALA A 215 10.90 5.99 -4.61
CA ALA A 215 11.34 4.78 -3.94
C ALA A 215 12.82 4.87 -3.51
N ASP A 216 13.09 4.48 -2.27
CA ASP A 216 14.47 4.31 -1.77
C ASP A 216 15.10 3.05 -2.33
N ARG A 217 14.29 2.01 -2.48
CA ARG A 217 14.68 0.69 -2.91
C ARG A 217 13.53 0.02 -3.64
N VAL A 218 13.85 -0.89 -4.57
CA VAL A 218 12.87 -1.71 -5.25
C VAL A 218 13.22 -3.17 -5.13
N ILE A 219 12.19 -4.02 -5.02
CA ILE A 219 12.30 -5.47 -5.18
C ILE A 219 11.60 -5.87 -6.46
N VAL A 220 12.20 -6.79 -7.21
CA VAL A 220 11.63 -7.31 -8.45
C VAL A 220 11.15 -8.73 -8.23
N MET A 221 9.89 -8.94 -8.57
CA MET A 221 9.23 -10.24 -8.52
C MET A 221 9.10 -10.83 -9.91
N ASN A 222 9.44 -12.11 -10.06
CA ASN A 222 9.20 -12.86 -11.29
C ASN A 222 8.83 -14.31 -10.95
N TYR A 223 7.77 -14.84 -11.56
CA TYR A 223 7.26 -16.22 -11.31
C TYR A 223 7.19 -16.63 -9.83
N GLY A 224 6.83 -15.69 -8.95
CA GLY A 224 6.69 -15.94 -7.51
C GLY A 224 7.98 -15.85 -6.70
N GLU A 225 9.09 -15.49 -7.30
CA GLU A 225 10.40 -15.32 -6.66
C GLU A 225 10.84 -13.86 -6.67
N LYS A 226 11.64 -13.46 -5.69
CA LYS A 226 12.35 -12.18 -5.69
C LYS A 226 13.66 -12.38 -6.46
N ILE A 227 13.77 -11.76 -7.65
CA ILE A 227 14.94 -11.90 -8.52
C ILE A 227 15.97 -10.78 -8.35
N ALA A 228 15.53 -9.59 -7.84
CA ALA A 228 16.44 -8.48 -7.55
C ALA A 228 15.94 -7.67 -6.36
N ASP A 229 16.86 -6.94 -5.71
CA ASP A 229 16.61 -6.12 -4.53
C ASP A 229 17.70 -5.04 -4.41
N GLY A 230 17.36 -3.78 -4.58
CA GLY A 230 18.34 -2.69 -4.56
C GLY A 230 17.78 -1.35 -4.99
N VAL A 231 18.65 -0.38 -5.22
CA VAL A 231 18.29 0.92 -5.78
C VAL A 231 17.77 0.74 -7.21
N ALA A 232 16.75 1.50 -7.59
CA ALA A 232 16.07 1.34 -8.88
C ALA A 232 17.03 1.35 -10.09
N ALA A 233 18.05 2.22 -10.08
CA ALA A 233 19.02 2.32 -11.16
C ALA A 233 19.81 1.02 -11.34
N ASP A 234 20.31 0.44 -10.25
CA ASP A 234 21.11 -0.79 -10.27
C ASP A 234 20.27 -2.00 -10.67
N VAL A 235 19.06 -2.07 -10.12
CA VAL A 235 18.11 -3.16 -10.38
C VAL A 235 17.69 -3.22 -11.85
N MET A 236 17.55 -2.07 -12.51
CA MET A 236 17.15 -2.01 -13.93
C MET A 236 18.30 -2.39 -14.89
N GLU A 237 19.55 -2.39 -14.41
CA GLU A 237 20.69 -2.88 -15.18
C GLU A 237 20.91 -4.41 -15.04
N ASP A 238 20.24 -5.05 -14.07
CA ASP A 238 20.34 -6.51 -13.85
C ASP A 238 19.78 -7.29 -15.06
N GLU A 239 20.55 -8.21 -15.58
CA GLU A 239 20.21 -9.02 -16.76
C GLU A 239 18.99 -9.93 -16.51
N ALA A 240 18.81 -10.45 -15.31
CA ALA A 240 17.63 -11.23 -14.95
C ALA A 240 16.36 -10.37 -14.96
N VAL A 241 16.48 -9.11 -14.53
CA VAL A 241 15.37 -8.14 -14.56
C VAL A 241 15.04 -7.76 -16.00
N LYS A 242 16.04 -7.42 -16.82
CA LYS A 242 15.85 -7.12 -18.25
C LYS A 242 15.15 -8.28 -18.97
N SER A 243 15.63 -9.50 -18.75
CA SER A 243 15.05 -10.70 -19.33
C SER A 243 13.61 -10.95 -18.89
N ALA A 244 13.28 -10.69 -17.62
CA ALA A 244 11.92 -10.85 -17.09
C ALA A 244 10.91 -9.90 -17.73
N TYR A 245 11.33 -8.67 -18.08
CA TYR A 245 10.48 -7.70 -18.76
C TYR A 245 10.43 -7.89 -20.28
N LEU A 246 11.57 -8.17 -20.94
CA LEU A 246 11.64 -8.40 -22.40
C LEU A 246 10.94 -9.71 -22.81
N GLY A 247 10.98 -10.74 -21.97
CA GLY A 247 10.30 -12.01 -22.24
C GLY A 247 8.77 -11.94 -22.21
N THR A 248 8.19 -10.85 -21.73
CA THR A 248 6.73 -10.62 -21.71
C THR A 248 6.21 -9.89 -22.94
N GLU A 249 7.05 -9.22 -23.73
CA GLU A 249 6.67 -8.53 -24.97
C GLU A 249 6.61 -9.45 -26.20
N ALA A 250 7.08 -10.71 -26.06
CA ALA A 250 7.18 -11.69 -27.16
C ALA A 250 6.02 -12.70 -27.22
N LYS A 251 4.86 -12.37 -26.61
CA LYS A 251 3.65 -13.24 -26.69
C LYS A 251 2.43 -12.45 -27.09
#